data_4799c4ea7440465dc0ad5c44faeaa553
#
_entry.id   4799c4ea7440465dc0ad5c44faeaa553
#
_cell.length_a   1.000
_cell.length_b   1.000
_cell.length_c   1.000
_cell.angle_alpha   90.00
_cell.angle_beta   90.00
_cell.angle_gamma   90.00
#
_symmetry.space_group_name_H-M   'P 1'
#
loop_
_entity.id
_entity.type
_entity.pdbx_description
1 polymer ?
#
loop_
_entity_poly.entity_id
_entity_poly.type
_entity_poly.pdbx_seq_one_letter_code
_entity_poly.pdbx_strand_id
1 'polypeptide(L)'
;SPESRSRFDAVQHGLTTLGIPFRLNHRLVRGLDYYCHTAFEITSDQLGAQATVCGGGRYDGLIGQLGGVDTPAVGWALGLERLLLVLEEASKAEPTGRAAQLTRAPKPDAYLVNRGVQAEQAALVLARALRSQGLIVELDSSGAAFAKQFKRADRRGARFGLGVGGEGAGRK
;
A
#
# COMPACT_ATOMS: atom_id res chain seq x y z
N SER A 1 6.41 22.46 -8.50
CA SER A 1 6.03 23.35 -7.39
C SER A 1 6.64 22.86 -6.08
N PRO A 2 6.78 23.71 -5.05
CA PRO A 2 7.22 23.30 -3.72
C PRO A 2 6.33 22.21 -3.11
N GLU A 3 5.02 22.32 -3.32
CA GLU A 3 4.03 21.36 -2.85
C GLU A 3 4.21 19.98 -3.48
N SER A 4 4.45 19.89 -4.80
CA SER A 4 4.72 18.63 -5.49
C SER A 4 6.00 17.96 -4.95
N ARG A 5 7.01 18.76 -4.64
CA ARG A 5 8.25 18.26 -4.05
C ARG A 5 8.01 17.70 -2.65
N SER A 6 7.32 18.46 -1.79
CA SER A 6 6.98 18.01 -0.44
C SER A 6 6.20 16.69 -0.43
N ARG A 7 5.23 16.52 -1.34
CA ARG A 7 4.49 15.25 -1.49
C ARG A 7 5.39 14.12 -1.94
N PHE A 8 6.30 14.38 -2.88
CA PHE A 8 7.23 13.37 -3.37
C PHE A 8 8.23 12.95 -2.29
N ASP A 9 8.72 13.90 -1.49
CA ASP A 9 9.60 13.65 -0.37
C ASP A 9 8.89 12.82 0.72
N ALA A 10 7.60 13.09 0.97
CA ALA A 10 6.79 12.31 1.90
C ALA A 10 6.63 10.83 1.45
N VAL A 11 6.45 10.58 0.15
CA VAL A 11 6.42 9.22 -0.40
C VAL A 11 7.75 8.51 -0.19
N GLN A 12 8.87 9.16 -0.48
CA GLN A 12 10.21 8.59 -0.28
C GLN A 12 10.48 8.30 1.20
N HIS A 13 10.10 9.23 2.08
CA HIS A 13 10.20 9.03 3.52
C HIS A 13 9.38 7.82 3.99
N GLY A 14 8.15 7.68 3.51
CA GLY A 14 7.29 6.53 3.82
C GLY A 14 7.91 5.21 3.36
N LEU A 15 8.44 5.14 2.15
CA LEU A 15 9.14 3.95 1.65
C LEU A 15 10.37 3.61 2.49
N THR A 16 11.16 4.62 2.86
CA THR A 16 12.34 4.45 3.72
C THR A 16 11.94 3.93 5.11
N THR A 17 10.90 4.51 5.71
CA THR A 17 10.37 4.10 7.02
C THR A 17 9.90 2.64 7.00
N LEU A 18 9.30 2.22 5.89
CA LEU A 18 8.89 0.83 5.69
C LEU A 18 10.04 -0.11 5.30
N GLY A 19 11.26 0.42 5.10
CA GLY A 19 12.41 -0.35 4.60
C GLY A 19 12.16 -0.96 3.22
N ILE A 20 11.35 -0.31 2.38
CA ILE A 20 11.11 -0.74 1.00
C ILE A 20 12.20 -0.13 0.13
N PRO A 21 13.07 -0.95 -0.51
CA PRO A 21 14.09 -0.42 -1.39
C PRO A 21 13.45 0.19 -2.64
N PHE A 22 13.93 1.35 -3.03
CA PHE A 22 13.48 2.02 -4.25
C PHE A 22 14.62 2.76 -4.94
N ARG A 23 14.44 3.05 -6.21
CA ARG A 23 15.34 3.89 -7.00
C ARG A 23 14.54 5.03 -7.62
N LEU A 24 15.09 6.24 -7.57
CA LEU A 24 14.52 7.36 -8.31
C LEU A 24 14.88 7.22 -9.79
N ASN A 25 13.87 7.26 -10.64
CA ASN A 25 14.04 7.24 -12.07
C ASN A 25 13.39 8.47 -12.71
N HIS A 26 14.19 9.49 -13.00
CA HIS A 26 13.73 10.74 -13.63
C HIS A 26 13.35 10.55 -15.11
N ARG A 27 13.61 9.38 -15.69
CA ARG A 27 13.23 9.04 -17.07
C ARG A 27 12.00 8.14 -17.14
N LEU A 28 11.36 7.86 -16.01
CA LEU A 28 10.16 7.06 -15.99
C LEU A 28 9.04 7.81 -16.69
N VAL A 29 8.61 7.28 -17.83
CA VAL A 29 7.47 7.77 -18.60
C VAL A 29 6.37 6.71 -18.57
N ARG A 30 5.18 7.12 -18.20
CA ARG A 30 3.99 6.28 -18.30
C ARG A 30 3.22 6.67 -19.55
N GLY A 31 2.69 5.68 -20.27
CA GLY A 31 1.93 5.90 -21.51
C GLY A 31 0.57 6.56 -21.34
N LEU A 32 0.23 7.08 -20.17
CA LEU A 32 -1.04 7.70 -19.82
C LEU A 32 -0.77 9.10 -19.25
N ASP A 33 -1.44 10.09 -19.76
CA ASP A 33 -1.22 11.52 -19.48
C ASP A 33 -1.96 12.04 -18.24
N TYR A 34 -2.82 11.24 -17.63
CA TYR A 34 -3.59 11.63 -16.45
C TYR A 34 -2.79 11.54 -15.13
N TYR A 35 -1.59 10.97 -15.14
CA TYR A 35 -0.76 10.91 -13.93
C TYR A 35 -0.26 12.30 -13.52
N CYS A 36 -0.33 12.57 -12.22
CA CYS A 36 0.21 13.77 -11.60
C CYS A 36 1.06 13.40 -10.37
N HIS A 37 2.02 14.25 -10.02
CA HIS A 37 2.91 14.17 -8.87
C HIS A 37 3.82 12.93 -8.85
N THR A 38 3.27 11.72 -8.66
CA THR A 38 4.05 10.51 -8.45
C THR A 38 3.59 9.40 -9.39
N ALA A 39 4.52 8.83 -10.12
CA ALA A 39 4.33 7.57 -10.85
C ALA A 39 5.37 6.55 -10.35
N PHE A 40 5.04 5.27 -10.43
CA PHE A 40 5.93 4.21 -10.00
C PHE A 40 5.81 2.97 -10.87
N GLU A 41 6.86 2.15 -10.83
CA GLU A 41 6.88 0.78 -11.35
C GLU A 41 7.47 -0.17 -10.31
N ILE A 42 6.94 -1.38 -10.27
CA ILE A 42 7.53 -2.51 -9.56
C ILE A 42 8.14 -3.43 -10.60
N THR A 43 9.43 -3.65 -10.48
CA THR A 43 10.20 -4.45 -11.42
C THR A 43 10.75 -5.70 -10.75
N SER A 44 10.96 -6.75 -11.54
CA SER A 44 11.61 -7.97 -11.10
C SER A 44 12.75 -8.32 -12.07
N ASP A 45 13.92 -8.58 -11.54
CA ASP A 45 15.09 -9.00 -12.34
C ASP A 45 14.90 -10.39 -12.96
N GLN A 46 13.92 -11.17 -12.50
CA GLN A 46 13.59 -12.49 -13.02
C GLN A 46 12.91 -12.46 -14.40
N LEU A 47 12.42 -11.29 -14.84
CA LEU A 47 11.69 -11.12 -16.10
C LEU A 47 12.56 -10.57 -17.26
N GLY A 48 13.87 -10.46 -17.07
CA GLY A 48 14.81 -9.98 -18.09
C GLY A 48 14.51 -8.55 -18.56
N ALA A 49 14.53 -8.31 -19.88
CA ALA A 49 14.38 -6.99 -20.47
C ALA A 49 13.01 -6.32 -20.22
N GLN A 50 11.98 -7.09 -19.89
CA GLN A 50 10.64 -6.60 -19.59
C GLN A 50 10.33 -6.71 -18.09
N ALA A 51 11.17 -6.12 -17.26
CA ALA A 51 11.17 -6.28 -15.81
C ALA A 51 9.91 -5.78 -15.10
N THR A 52 9.08 -4.90 -15.70
CA THR A 52 7.93 -4.28 -15.04
C THR A 52 6.78 -5.28 -14.83
N VAL A 53 6.44 -5.55 -13.58
CA VAL A 53 5.31 -6.39 -13.16
C VAL A 53 4.06 -5.56 -12.90
N CYS A 54 4.24 -4.40 -12.28
CA CYS A 54 3.17 -3.51 -11.87
C CYS A 54 3.58 -2.06 -12.10
N GLY A 55 2.64 -1.22 -12.45
CA GLY A 55 2.87 0.21 -12.57
C GLY A 55 1.63 1.01 -12.24
N GLY A 56 1.84 2.20 -11.71
CA GLY A 56 0.77 3.07 -11.28
C GLY A 56 1.23 4.47 -10.93
N GLY A 57 0.35 5.20 -10.27
CA GLY A 57 0.62 6.57 -9.85
C GLY A 57 -0.61 7.27 -9.31
N ARG A 58 -0.45 8.57 -9.07
CA ARG A 58 -1.50 9.47 -8.62
C ARG A 58 -2.14 10.18 -9.82
N TYR A 59 -3.45 10.36 -9.80
CA TYR A 59 -4.22 11.00 -10.87
C TYR A 59 -5.44 11.76 -10.33
N ASP A 60 -5.19 12.91 -9.72
CA ASP A 60 -6.22 13.70 -9.01
C ASP A 60 -7.29 14.30 -9.93
N GLY A 61 -6.98 14.54 -11.19
CA GLY A 61 -7.91 15.16 -12.14
C GLY A 61 -8.79 14.21 -12.93
N LEU A 62 -8.53 12.89 -12.90
CA LEU A 62 -9.19 11.95 -13.80
C LEU A 62 -10.69 11.80 -13.53
N ILE A 63 -11.09 11.77 -12.27
CA ILE A 63 -12.51 11.59 -11.89
C ILE A 63 -13.32 12.81 -12.35
N GLY A 64 -12.79 14.04 -12.16
CA GLY A 64 -13.40 15.26 -12.66
C GLY A 64 -13.53 15.28 -14.18
N GLN A 65 -12.48 14.87 -14.91
CA GLN A 65 -12.52 14.76 -16.39
C GLN A 65 -13.58 13.78 -16.89
N LEU A 66 -13.89 12.76 -16.12
CA LEU A 66 -14.94 11.79 -16.43
C LEU A 66 -16.35 12.22 -15.98
N GLY A 67 -16.49 13.47 -15.50
CA GLY A 67 -17.77 14.04 -15.07
C GLY A 67 -18.15 13.77 -13.62
N GLY A 68 -17.24 13.23 -12.82
CA GLY A 68 -17.40 13.06 -11.37
C GLY A 68 -16.97 14.30 -10.59
N VAL A 69 -17.10 14.24 -9.27
CA VAL A 69 -16.56 15.26 -8.36
C VAL A 69 -15.04 15.14 -8.32
N ASP A 70 -14.33 16.29 -8.34
CA ASP A 70 -12.87 16.32 -8.21
C ASP A 70 -12.43 15.56 -6.95
N THR A 71 -11.76 14.44 -7.18
CA THR A 71 -11.38 13.49 -6.11
C THR A 71 -9.96 13.02 -6.34
N PRO A 72 -9.06 13.26 -5.37
CA PRO A 72 -7.72 12.70 -5.43
C PRO A 72 -7.75 11.18 -5.50
N ALA A 73 -6.99 10.61 -6.43
CA ALA A 73 -6.98 9.19 -6.65
C ALA A 73 -5.57 8.64 -6.90
N VAL A 74 -5.38 7.41 -6.50
CA VAL A 74 -4.19 6.60 -6.82
C VAL A 74 -4.64 5.26 -7.35
N GLY A 75 -3.88 4.69 -8.26
CA GLY A 75 -4.16 3.36 -8.76
C GLY A 75 -2.96 2.75 -9.45
N TRP A 76 -3.10 1.47 -9.71
CA TRP A 76 -2.08 0.69 -10.38
C TRP A 76 -2.70 -0.44 -11.18
N ALA A 77 -1.95 -0.92 -12.16
CA ALA A 77 -2.27 -2.14 -12.90
C ALA A 77 -1.08 -3.09 -12.85
N LEU A 78 -1.36 -4.37 -12.78
CA LEU A 78 -0.34 -5.41 -12.84
C LEU A 78 -0.66 -6.43 -13.94
N GLY A 79 0.40 -6.99 -14.52
CA GLY A 79 0.27 -8.10 -15.46
C GLY A 79 0.15 -9.41 -14.70
N LEU A 80 -1.03 -10.07 -14.77
CA LEU A 80 -1.24 -11.35 -14.09
C LEU A 80 -0.28 -12.42 -14.57
N GLU A 81 -0.05 -12.49 -15.88
CA GLU A 81 0.89 -13.44 -16.48
C GLU A 81 2.32 -13.19 -16.00
N ARG A 82 2.72 -11.92 -15.88
CA ARG A 82 4.04 -11.55 -15.37
C ARG A 82 4.19 -11.89 -13.89
N LEU A 83 3.14 -11.64 -13.10
CA LEU A 83 3.12 -12.03 -11.70
C LEU A 83 3.23 -13.56 -11.56
N LEU A 84 2.52 -14.33 -12.39
CA LEU A 84 2.61 -15.78 -12.39
C LEU A 84 4.03 -16.26 -12.71
N LEU A 85 4.68 -15.69 -13.71
CA LEU A 85 6.08 -16.02 -14.04
C LEU A 85 7.04 -15.76 -12.86
N VAL A 86 6.89 -14.63 -12.18
CA VAL A 86 7.69 -14.33 -10.98
C VAL A 86 7.41 -15.32 -9.85
N LEU A 87 6.13 -15.68 -9.65
CA LEU A 87 5.73 -16.67 -8.63
C LEU A 87 6.24 -18.08 -8.98
N GLU A 88 6.25 -18.45 -10.23
CA GLU A 88 6.81 -19.73 -10.70
C GLU A 88 8.32 -19.81 -10.42
N GLU A 89 9.07 -18.75 -10.75
CA GLU A 89 10.50 -18.70 -10.45
C GLU A 89 10.77 -18.70 -8.93
N ALA A 90 10.00 -17.94 -8.16
CA ALA A 90 10.10 -17.94 -6.71
C ALA A 90 9.75 -19.29 -6.08
N SER A 91 8.75 -20.00 -6.61
CA SER A 91 8.38 -21.33 -6.11
C SER A 91 9.39 -22.42 -6.46
N LYS A 92 10.14 -22.27 -7.54
CA LYS A 92 11.30 -23.14 -7.84
C LYS A 92 12.40 -22.96 -6.80
N ALA A 93 12.59 -21.76 -6.30
CA ALA A 93 13.57 -21.46 -5.26
C ALA A 93 13.11 -21.90 -3.85
N GLU A 94 11.79 -21.86 -3.56
CA GLU A 94 11.19 -22.27 -2.29
C GLU A 94 9.94 -23.15 -2.48
N PRO A 95 10.06 -24.49 -2.46
CA PRO A 95 8.95 -25.40 -2.75
C PRO A 95 7.82 -25.45 -1.70
N THR A 96 7.95 -24.76 -0.56
CA THR A 96 6.95 -24.80 0.53
C THR A 96 6.04 -23.56 0.49
N GLY A 97 5.20 -23.50 -0.55
CA GLY A 97 4.60 -22.29 -0.99
C GLY A 97 3.33 -21.76 -0.33
N ARG A 98 3.28 -20.45 -0.27
CA ARG A 98 2.16 -19.59 -0.01
C ARG A 98 1.06 -19.58 -1.12
N ALA A 99 1.27 -20.24 -2.23
CA ALA A 99 0.38 -20.17 -3.40
C ALA A 99 -1.04 -20.71 -3.15
N ALA A 100 -1.20 -21.67 -2.25
CA ALA A 100 -2.51 -22.26 -1.95
C ALA A 100 -3.40 -21.42 -0.99
N GLN A 101 -2.86 -20.37 -0.37
CA GLN A 101 -3.61 -19.50 0.54
C GLN A 101 -4.32 -18.33 -0.16
N LEU A 102 -4.03 -18.09 -1.43
CA LEU A 102 -4.53 -16.93 -2.18
C LEU A 102 -5.99 -17.03 -2.64
N THR A 103 -6.66 -18.16 -2.47
CA THR A 103 -8.02 -18.39 -2.97
C THR A 103 -9.16 -18.11 -1.99
N ARG A 104 -8.87 -17.80 -0.74
CA ARG A 104 -9.88 -17.38 0.23
C ARG A 104 -9.68 -15.90 0.57
N ALA A 105 -10.74 -15.08 0.47
CA ALA A 105 -10.74 -13.73 1.02
C ALA A 105 -10.78 -13.83 2.56
N PRO A 106 -9.64 -13.79 3.23
CA PRO A 106 -9.58 -14.08 4.66
C PRO A 106 -10.03 -12.85 5.44
N LYS A 107 -10.67 -13.09 6.60
CA LYS A 107 -10.91 -12.03 7.57
C LYS A 107 -9.56 -11.51 8.08
N PRO A 108 -9.42 -10.20 8.35
CA PRO A 108 -8.19 -9.68 8.91
C PRO A 108 -7.90 -10.28 10.29
N ASP A 109 -6.67 -10.72 10.53
CA ASP A 109 -6.22 -11.06 11.88
C ASP A 109 -6.16 -9.79 12.73
N ALA A 110 -5.69 -8.69 12.16
CA ALA A 110 -5.60 -7.41 12.84
C ALA A 110 -6.11 -6.26 11.96
N TYR A 111 -6.83 -5.33 12.59
CA TYR A 111 -7.24 -4.06 12.00
C TYR A 111 -6.59 -2.94 12.81
N LEU A 112 -5.70 -2.17 12.19
CA LEU A 112 -4.97 -1.09 12.84
C LEU A 112 -5.76 0.20 12.72
N VAL A 113 -6.10 0.79 13.85
CA VAL A 113 -6.73 2.10 13.94
C VAL A 113 -5.70 3.12 14.43
N ASN A 114 -5.70 4.30 13.82
CA ASN A 114 -4.69 5.32 14.11
C ASN A 114 -5.27 6.72 13.91
N ARG A 115 -4.64 7.72 14.52
CA ARG A 115 -5.02 9.12 14.31
C ARG A 115 -3.83 10.06 14.53
N GLY A 116 -3.54 10.85 13.51
CA GLY A 116 -2.44 11.80 13.48
C GLY A 116 -1.18 11.22 12.83
N VAL A 117 -0.35 12.12 12.31
CA VAL A 117 0.79 11.76 11.43
C VAL A 117 1.75 10.77 12.06
N GLN A 118 2.11 10.97 13.32
CA GLN A 118 3.04 10.06 14.03
C GLN A 118 2.43 8.67 14.24
N ALA A 119 1.14 8.61 14.62
CA ALA A 119 0.41 7.36 14.78
C ALA A 119 0.24 6.62 13.46
N GLU A 120 0.01 7.34 12.37
CA GLU A 120 -0.09 6.77 11.02
C GLU A 120 1.22 6.13 10.58
N GLN A 121 2.34 6.83 10.78
CA GLN A 121 3.67 6.28 10.49
C GLN A 121 3.98 5.03 11.33
N ALA A 122 3.70 5.07 12.63
CA ALA A 122 3.89 3.91 13.50
C ALA A 122 2.99 2.74 13.10
N ALA A 123 1.74 3.00 12.70
CA ALA A 123 0.82 1.98 12.22
C ALA A 123 1.28 1.34 10.91
N LEU A 124 1.89 2.09 9.99
CA LEU A 124 2.51 1.54 8.77
C LEU A 124 3.64 0.57 9.10
N VAL A 125 4.53 0.95 10.02
CA VAL A 125 5.63 0.08 10.44
C VAL A 125 5.10 -1.18 11.11
N LEU A 126 4.13 -1.04 12.03
CA LEU A 126 3.51 -2.18 12.71
C LEU A 126 2.79 -3.10 11.71
N ALA A 127 2.02 -2.53 10.78
CA ALA A 127 1.35 -3.31 9.74
C ALA A 127 2.36 -4.15 8.93
N ARG A 128 3.48 -3.55 8.54
CA ARG A 128 4.55 -4.26 7.86
C ARG A 128 5.11 -5.41 8.70
N ALA A 129 5.45 -5.12 9.97
CA ALA A 129 6.01 -6.13 10.87
C ALA A 129 5.06 -7.31 11.06
N LEU A 130 3.77 -7.06 11.28
CA LEU A 130 2.77 -8.11 11.43
C LEU A 130 2.57 -8.91 10.14
N ARG A 131 2.52 -8.23 8.99
CA ARG A 131 2.41 -8.90 7.68
C ARG A 131 3.62 -9.77 7.37
N SER A 132 4.82 -9.37 7.78
CA SER A 132 6.02 -10.19 7.60
C SER A 132 5.99 -11.49 8.40
N GLN A 133 5.19 -11.53 9.48
CA GLN A 133 4.90 -12.75 10.25
C GLN A 133 3.74 -13.59 9.68
N GLY A 134 3.21 -13.22 8.50
CA GLY A 134 2.15 -13.94 7.83
C GLY A 134 0.74 -13.57 8.27
N LEU A 135 0.58 -12.55 9.11
CA LEU A 135 -0.74 -12.08 9.54
C LEU A 135 -1.39 -11.22 8.45
N ILE A 136 -2.71 -11.33 8.37
CA ILE A 136 -3.54 -10.51 7.49
C ILE A 136 -3.90 -9.24 8.24
N VAL A 137 -3.37 -8.12 7.79
CA VAL A 137 -3.51 -6.85 8.50
C VAL A 137 -4.14 -5.80 7.59
N GLU A 138 -5.24 -5.21 8.06
CA GLU A 138 -5.83 -4.00 7.48
C GLU A 138 -5.42 -2.77 8.30
N LEU A 139 -5.17 -1.66 7.62
CA LEU A 139 -4.82 -0.39 8.21
C LEU A 139 -5.89 0.64 7.84
N ASP A 140 -6.48 1.30 8.82
CA ASP A 140 -7.41 2.41 8.55
C ASP A 140 -6.63 3.67 8.16
N SER A 141 -6.81 4.12 6.94
CA SER A 141 -6.18 5.34 6.39
C SER A 141 -7.15 6.53 6.31
N SER A 142 -8.33 6.43 6.93
CA SER A 142 -9.39 7.43 6.77
C SER A 142 -9.20 8.69 7.61
N GLY A 143 -8.29 8.68 8.60
CA GLY A 143 -8.14 9.77 9.58
C GLY A 143 -9.38 10.00 10.47
N ALA A 144 -10.39 9.13 10.39
CA ALA A 144 -11.63 9.26 11.15
C ALA A 144 -11.40 9.09 12.67
N ALA A 145 -12.38 9.47 13.48
CA ALA A 145 -12.34 9.21 14.91
C ALA A 145 -12.25 7.70 15.22
N PHE A 146 -11.53 7.32 16.27
CA PHE A 146 -11.30 5.92 16.67
C PHE A 146 -12.57 5.07 16.71
N ALA A 147 -13.66 5.59 17.25
CA ALA A 147 -14.94 4.87 17.31
C ALA A 147 -15.45 4.45 15.91
N LYS A 148 -15.27 5.29 14.91
CA LYS A 148 -15.65 4.96 13.52
C LYS A 148 -14.71 3.91 12.91
N GLN A 149 -13.44 3.99 13.22
CA GLN A 149 -12.43 3.03 12.74
C GLN A 149 -12.68 1.64 13.38
N PHE A 150 -12.91 1.55 14.70
CA PHE A 150 -13.24 0.30 15.36
C PHE A 150 -14.54 -0.33 14.83
N LYS A 151 -15.57 0.50 14.56
CA LYS A 151 -16.81 -0.01 13.92
C LYS A 151 -16.55 -0.60 12.52
N ARG A 152 -15.55 -0.10 11.79
CA ARG A 152 -15.12 -0.73 10.52
C ARG A 152 -14.40 -2.05 10.76
N ALA A 153 -13.50 -2.10 11.76
CA ALA A 153 -12.82 -3.33 12.14
C ALA A 153 -13.83 -4.46 12.46
N ASP A 154 -14.86 -4.16 13.25
CA ASP A 154 -15.94 -5.10 13.57
C ASP A 154 -16.69 -5.55 12.31
N ARG A 155 -17.08 -4.61 11.45
CA ARG A 155 -17.77 -4.92 10.19
C ARG A 155 -16.94 -5.78 9.24
N ARG A 156 -15.61 -5.61 9.25
CA ARG A 156 -14.67 -6.45 8.48
C ARG A 156 -14.47 -7.82 9.12
N GLY A 157 -14.93 -8.00 10.34
CA GLY A 157 -14.77 -9.24 11.10
C GLY A 157 -13.33 -9.48 11.51
N ALA A 158 -12.57 -8.42 11.76
CA ALA A 158 -11.20 -8.52 12.22
C ALA A 158 -11.13 -9.21 13.59
N ARG A 159 -10.14 -10.10 13.75
CA ARG A 159 -9.96 -10.84 15.01
C ARG A 159 -9.50 -9.91 16.13
N PHE A 160 -8.65 -8.92 15.81
CA PHE A 160 -8.14 -7.93 16.73
C PHE A 160 -8.25 -6.52 16.12
N GLY A 161 -8.76 -5.57 16.90
CA GLY A 161 -8.66 -4.13 16.62
C GLY A 161 -7.53 -3.53 17.45
N LEU A 162 -6.49 -3.01 16.82
CA LEU A 162 -5.32 -2.46 17.49
C LEU A 162 -5.27 -0.96 17.32
N GLY A 163 -5.32 -0.22 18.44
CA GLY A 163 -5.13 1.23 18.45
C GLY A 163 -3.65 1.59 18.45
N VAL A 164 -3.22 2.35 17.45
CA VAL A 164 -1.90 2.97 17.42
C VAL A 164 -2.07 4.45 17.73
N GLY A 165 -1.55 4.90 18.88
CA GLY A 165 -1.63 6.27 19.34
C GLY A 165 -0.29 6.74 19.90
N GLY A 166 0.01 8.05 19.78
CA GLY A 166 1.03 8.69 20.59
C GLY A 166 0.63 8.71 22.07
N GLU A 167 1.57 8.93 22.97
CA GLU A 167 1.37 9.01 24.42
C GLU A 167 0.13 9.82 24.80
N GLY A 168 -0.88 9.16 25.34
CA GLY A 168 -2.13 9.80 25.78
C GLY A 168 -3.40 8.94 25.78
N ALA A 169 -3.43 7.77 25.15
CA ALA A 169 -4.60 6.88 25.14
C ALA A 169 -4.42 5.70 26.09
N GLY A 170 -3.90 5.97 27.27
CA GLY A 170 -3.86 5.03 28.37
C GLY A 170 -5.00 5.29 29.34
N ARG A 171 -5.82 4.26 29.54
CA ARG A 171 -6.82 4.09 30.62
C ARG A 171 -8.20 4.71 30.39
N LYS A 172 -9.13 3.87 29.92
CA LYS A 172 -10.29 3.49 30.74
C LYS A 172 -10.80 2.16 30.26
#